data_d821142ca6173e371d60c2a955616e2f
#
_entry.id   d821142ca6173e371d60c2a955616e2f
#
_cell.length_a   1.000
_cell.length_b   1.000
_cell.length_c   1.000
_cell.angle_alpha   90.00
_cell.angle_beta   90.00
_cell.angle_gamma   90.00
#
_symmetry.space_group_name_H-M   'P 1'
#
loop_
_entity.id
_entity.type
_entity.pdbx_description
1 polymer ?
#
loop_
_entity_poly.entity_id
_entity_poly.type
_entity_poly.pdbx_seq_one_letter_code
_entity_poly.pdbx_strand_id
1 'polypeptide(L)'
;MTPFGQRLRELREARGLSLTGLATALHVSAAYLSALEHGRRGRPSAGLIHQVNEHFGLIWDDAEELVRLARLSHPRVVVDTAGLSPQATELANRLARTIGTLPEDRVAALLALLETPPS
;
A
#
# COMPACT_ATOMS: atom_id res chain seq x y z
N MET A 1 -5.97 -1.41 -6.32
CA MET A 1 -5.87 -0.53 -5.15
C MET A 1 -4.67 -0.93 -4.30
N THR A 2 -4.00 0.00 -3.67
CA THR A 2 -2.86 -0.30 -2.79
C THR A 2 -3.29 -0.25 -1.32
N PRO A 3 -2.52 -0.87 -0.39
CA PRO A 3 -2.82 -0.77 1.03
C PRO A 3 -2.90 0.67 1.55
N PHE A 4 -1.98 1.54 1.11
CA PHE A 4 -2.02 2.96 1.48
C PHE A 4 -3.26 3.64 0.90
N GLY A 5 -3.57 3.41 -0.37
CA GLY A 5 -4.73 4.01 -1.03
C GLY A 5 -6.03 3.60 -0.38
N GLN A 6 -6.15 2.33 0.00
CA GLN A 6 -7.33 1.83 0.69
C GLN A 6 -7.51 2.51 2.06
N ARG A 7 -6.42 2.61 2.83
CA ARG A 7 -6.47 3.26 4.15
C ARG A 7 -6.80 4.75 4.03
N LEU A 8 -6.23 5.43 3.06
CA LEU A 8 -6.53 6.83 2.79
C LEU A 8 -8.01 7.03 2.49
N ARG A 9 -8.58 6.16 1.66
CA ARG A 9 -9.99 6.19 1.32
C ARG A 9 -10.87 5.95 2.54
N GLU A 10 -10.51 5.00 3.40
CA GLU A 10 -11.24 4.72 4.63
C GLU A 10 -11.25 5.94 5.55
N LEU A 11 -10.10 6.58 5.74
CA LEU A 11 -9.97 7.80 6.55
C LEU A 11 -10.85 8.92 6.00
N ARG A 12 -10.83 9.10 4.68
CA ARG A 12 -11.60 10.12 3.99
C ARG A 12 -13.10 9.88 4.16
N GLU A 13 -13.56 8.67 3.88
CA GLU A 13 -14.98 8.31 3.95
C GLU A 13 -15.52 8.37 5.37
N ALA A 14 -14.70 7.99 6.37
CA ALA A 14 -15.10 8.04 7.78
C ALA A 14 -15.45 9.46 8.24
N ARG A 15 -14.87 10.49 7.59
CA ARG A 15 -15.18 11.89 7.90
C ARG A 15 -16.15 12.53 6.90
N GLY A 16 -16.67 11.75 5.96
CA GLY A 16 -17.57 12.26 4.93
C GLY A 16 -16.92 13.27 3.99
N LEU A 17 -15.59 13.18 3.81
CA LEU A 17 -14.87 14.10 2.93
C LEU A 17 -14.94 13.64 1.49
N SER A 18 -15.14 14.61 0.57
CA SER A 18 -15.02 14.34 -0.85
C SER A 18 -13.54 14.21 -1.24
N LEU A 19 -13.28 13.53 -2.35
CA LEU A 19 -11.93 13.42 -2.88
C LEU A 19 -11.32 14.80 -3.16
N THR A 20 -12.09 15.68 -3.78
CA THR A 20 -11.65 17.04 -4.08
C THR A 20 -11.38 17.84 -2.80
N GLY A 21 -12.24 17.69 -1.79
CA GLY A 21 -12.05 18.38 -0.51
C GLY A 21 -10.77 17.95 0.18
N LEU A 22 -10.49 16.65 0.20
CA LEU A 22 -9.26 16.16 0.81
C LEU A 22 -8.03 16.60 0.01
N ALA A 23 -8.10 16.54 -1.32
CA ALA A 23 -7.00 16.99 -2.17
C ALA A 23 -6.64 18.46 -1.91
N THR A 24 -7.65 19.32 -1.78
CA THR A 24 -7.45 20.72 -1.42
C THR A 24 -6.76 20.87 -0.07
N ALA A 25 -7.22 20.13 0.92
CA ALA A 25 -6.64 20.17 2.29
C ALA A 25 -5.19 19.71 2.31
N LEU A 26 -4.83 18.74 1.48
CA LEU A 26 -3.47 18.19 1.40
C LEU A 26 -2.58 18.92 0.40
N HIS A 27 -3.10 19.96 -0.28
CA HIS A 27 -2.37 20.74 -1.29
C HIS A 27 -1.87 19.89 -2.47
N VAL A 28 -2.67 18.93 -2.90
CA VAL A 28 -2.40 18.11 -4.09
C VAL A 28 -3.57 18.16 -5.05
N SER A 29 -3.35 17.72 -6.29
CA SER A 29 -4.45 17.66 -7.26
C SER A 29 -5.40 16.49 -6.94
N ALA A 30 -6.67 16.65 -7.29
CA ALA A 30 -7.66 15.59 -7.16
C ALA A 30 -7.27 14.38 -8.01
N ALA A 31 -6.70 14.60 -9.19
CA ALA A 31 -6.23 13.52 -10.07
C ALA A 31 -5.11 12.69 -9.41
N TYR A 32 -4.17 13.35 -8.74
CA TYR A 32 -3.09 12.68 -8.04
C TYR A 32 -3.64 11.83 -6.87
N LEU A 33 -4.53 12.42 -6.07
CA LEU A 33 -5.12 11.72 -4.93
C LEU A 33 -5.95 10.52 -5.39
N SER A 34 -6.72 10.69 -6.46
CA SER A 34 -7.48 9.59 -7.08
C SER A 34 -6.55 8.46 -7.51
N ALA A 35 -5.43 8.80 -8.15
CA ALA A 35 -4.45 7.81 -8.59
C ALA A 35 -3.83 7.05 -7.42
N LEU A 36 -3.59 7.71 -6.28
CA LEU A 36 -3.13 7.05 -5.06
C LEU A 36 -4.18 6.09 -4.50
N GLU A 37 -5.43 6.51 -4.43
CA GLU A 37 -6.51 5.66 -3.90
C GLU A 37 -6.75 4.43 -4.78
N HIS A 38 -6.58 4.56 -6.09
CA HIS A 38 -6.81 3.46 -7.03
C HIS A 38 -5.55 2.64 -7.33
N GLY A 39 -4.43 2.99 -6.72
CA GLY A 39 -3.20 2.22 -6.89
C GLY A 39 -2.50 2.41 -8.24
N ARG A 40 -2.80 3.48 -8.97
CA ARG A 40 -2.13 3.79 -10.25
C ARG A 40 -0.79 4.49 -10.05
N ARG A 41 -0.66 5.20 -8.95
CA ARG A 41 0.60 5.82 -8.53
C ARG A 41 1.29 4.91 -7.54
N GLY A 42 2.58 5.03 -7.49
CA GLY A 42 3.39 4.27 -6.57
C GLY A 42 3.32 4.83 -5.15
N ARG A 43 4.40 4.62 -4.42
CA ARG A 43 4.50 5.02 -3.03
C ARG A 43 4.35 6.53 -2.87
N PRO A 44 3.52 7.00 -1.92
CA PRO A 44 3.42 8.42 -1.62
C PRO A 44 4.71 8.96 -1.02
N SER A 45 4.95 10.27 -1.16
CA SER A 45 6.11 10.92 -0.56
C SER A 45 5.98 10.98 0.96
N ALA A 46 7.12 11.09 1.65
CA ALA A 46 7.14 11.27 3.10
C ALA A 46 6.37 12.55 3.50
N GLY A 47 6.47 13.60 2.70
CA GLY A 47 5.75 14.85 2.95
C GLY A 47 4.24 14.66 2.90
N LEU A 48 3.73 13.90 1.93
CA LEU A 48 2.30 13.62 1.85
C LEU A 48 1.83 12.78 3.04
N ILE A 49 2.60 11.77 3.42
CA ILE A 49 2.28 10.94 4.59
C ILE A 49 2.18 11.81 5.84
N HIS A 50 3.12 12.73 6.02
CA HIS A 50 3.09 13.67 7.15
C HIS A 50 1.85 14.54 7.13
N GLN A 51 1.48 15.09 5.97
CA GLN A 51 0.26 15.89 5.82
C GLN A 51 -1.00 15.11 6.14
N VAL A 52 -1.07 13.84 5.72
CA VAL A 52 -2.19 12.96 6.05
C VAL A 52 -2.27 12.74 7.55
N ASN A 53 -1.14 12.44 8.19
CA ASN A 53 -1.09 12.25 9.64
C ASN A 53 -1.58 13.49 10.38
N GLU A 54 -1.15 14.67 9.98
CA GLU A 54 -1.58 15.94 10.61
C GLU A 54 -3.06 16.22 10.37
N HIS A 55 -3.52 16.05 9.13
CA HIS A 55 -4.89 16.36 8.78
C HIS A 55 -5.89 15.47 9.53
N PHE A 56 -5.60 14.19 9.67
CA PHE A 56 -6.46 13.23 10.36
C PHE A 56 -6.14 13.07 11.84
N GLY A 57 -5.12 13.76 12.34
CA GLY A 57 -4.73 13.67 13.74
C GLY A 57 -4.18 12.31 14.13
N LEU A 58 -3.53 11.62 13.19
CA LEU A 58 -2.94 10.31 13.45
C LEU A 58 -1.64 10.46 14.22
N ILE A 59 -1.52 9.73 15.33
CA ILE A 59 -0.33 9.75 16.19
C ILE A 59 0.04 8.33 16.58
N TRP A 60 1.28 8.14 17.04
CA TRP A 60 1.79 6.87 17.56
C TRP A 60 1.56 5.72 16.57
N ASP A 61 0.88 4.66 17.00
CA ASP A 61 0.69 3.44 16.22
C ASP A 61 -0.06 3.69 14.91
N ASP A 62 -1.03 4.60 14.89
CA ASP A 62 -1.79 4.92 13.68
C ASP A 62 -0.90 5.60 12.64
N ALA A 63 -0.01 6.50 13.07
CA ALA A 63 0.94 7.15 12.17
C ALA A 63 1.98 6.14 11.64
N GLU A 64 2.48 5.27 12.49
CA GLU A 64 3.41 4.21 12.09
C GLU A 64 2.78 3.23 11.12
N GLU A 65 1.52 2.89 11.34
CA GLU A 65 0.76 2.01 10.45
C GLU A 65 0.65 2.62 9.05
N LEU A 66 0.40 3.91 8.95
CA LEU A 66 0.30 4.57 7.64
C LEU A 66 1.63 4.50 6.88
N VAL A 67 2.76 4.70 7.58
CA VAL A 67 4.09 4.57 6.98
C VAL A 67 4.33 3.13 6.50
N ARG A 68 3.94 2.14 7.31
CA ARG A 68 4.07 0.73 6.95
C ARG A 68 3.27 0.39 5.69
N LEU A 69 2.02 0.86 5.63
CA LEU A 69 1.17 0.64 4.46
C LEU A 69 1.75 1.30 3.21
N ALA A 70 2.34 2.49 3.35
CA ALA A 70 3.00 3.15 2.23
C ALA A 70 4.16 2.32 1.67
N ARG A 71 4.95 1.68 2.54
CA ARG A 71 6.04 0.80 2.11
C ARG A 71 5.55 -0.42 1.34
N LEU A 72 4.32 -0.85 1.57
CA LEU A 72 3.71 -2.00 0.93
C LEU A 72 2.87 -1.63 -0.29
N SER A 73 3.00 -0.40 -0.79
CA SER A 73 2.09 0.13 -1.81
C SER A 73 2.72 0.35 -3.18
N HIS A 74 3.90 -0.23 -3.44
CA HIS A 74 4.50 -0.19 -4.77
C HIS A 74 3.72 -1.13 -5.70
N PRO A 75 3.08 -0.63 -6.76
CA PRO A 75 2.35 -1.51 -7.68
C PRO A 75 3.27 -2.34 -8.57
N ARG A 76 4.53 -1.91 -8.73
CA ARG A 76 5.55 -2.62 -9.49
C ARG A 76 6.76 -2.81 -8.60
N VAL A 77 6.96 -4.04 -8.18
CA VAL A 77 8.03 -4.38 -7.23
C VAL A 77 9.05 -5.31 -7.89
N VAL A 78 10.33 -5.06 -7.61
CA VAL A 78 11.40 -5.95 -8.04
C VAL A 78 11.80 -6.83 -6.87
N VAL A 79 11.83 -8.14 -7.09
CA VAL A 79 12.27 -9.11 -6.09
C VAL A 79 13.61 -9.67 -6.54
N ASP A 80 14.67 -9.30 -5.85
CA ASP A 80 16.04 -9.73 -6.18
C ASP A 80 16.35 -11.02 -5.43
N THR A 81 16.54 -12.11 -6.18
CA THR A 81 16.88 -13.42 -5.61
C THR A 81 18.31 -13.84 -5.93
N ALA A 82 19.15 -12.90 -6.41
CA ALA A 82 20.56 -13.20 -6.68
C ALA A 82 21.25 -13.66 -5.39
N GLY A 83 21.94 -14.79 -5.49
CA GLY A 83 22.63 -15.38 -4.33
C GLY A 83 21.75 -16.16 -3.38
N LEU A 84 20.46 -16.23 -3.62
CA LEU A 84 19.52 -17.03 -2.81
C LEU A 84 19.34 -18.44 -3.42
N SER A 85 18.59 -19.28 -2.73
CA SER A 85 18.37 -20.66 -3.16
C SER A 85 17.59 -20.73 -4.48
N PRO A 86 17.71 -21.86 -5.21
CA PRO A 86 16.87 -22.08 -6.40
C PRO A 86 15.38 -22.00 -6.10
N GLN A 87 14.96 -22.45 -4.92
CA GLN A 87 13.55 -22.37 -4.53
C GLN A 87 13.07 -20.94 -4.38
N ALA A 88 13.90 -20.05 -3.81
CA ALA A 88 13.55 -18.64 -3.68
C ALA A 88 13.36 -17.99 -5.05
N THR A 89 14.24 -18.28 -5.99
CA THR A 89 14.14 -17.78 -7.36
C THR A 89 12.90 -18.31 -8.07
N GLU A 90 12.62 -19.60 -7.92
CA GLU A 90 11.41 -20.20 -8.47
C GLU A 90 10.14 -19.56 -7.88
N LEU A 91 10.11 -19.36 -6.58
CA LEU A 91 8.96 -18.74 -5.90
C LEU A 91 8.68 -17.37 -6.48
N ALA A 92 9.70 -16.51 -6.58
CA ALA A 92 9.53 -15.16 -7.12
C ALA A 92 9.00 -15.18 -8.56
N ASN A 93 9.53 -16.05 -9.39
CA ASN A 93 9.12 -16.16 -10.80
C ASN A 93 7.70 -16.70 -10.95
N ARG A 94 7.33 -17.71 -10.17
CA ARG A 94 5.96 -18.24 -10.20
C ARG A 94 4.96 -17.21 -9.72
N LEU A 95 5.29 -16.49 -8.66
CA LEU A 95 4.41 -15.45 -8.13
C LEU A 95 4.20 -14.35 -9.17
N ALA A 96 5.25 -13.90 -9.82
CA ALA A 96 5.15 -12.87 -10.86
C ALA A 96 4.21 -13.27 -11.99
N ARG A 97 4.21 -14.56 -12.37
CA ARG A 97 3.35 -15.08 -13.45
C ARG A 97 1.91 -15.30 -13.05
N THR A 98 1.64 -15.60 -11.76
CA THR A 98 0.34 -16.09 -11.33
C THR A 98 -0.45 -15.10 -10.49
N ILE A 99 0.21 -14.07 -9.94
CA ILE A 99 -0.44 -13.17 -8.99
C ILE A 99 -1.70 -12.50 -9.56
N GLY A 100 -1.70 -12.20 -10.86
CA GLY A 100 -2.84 -11.55 -11.51
C GLY A 100 -4.08 -12.44 -11.62
N THR A 101 -3.92 -13.77 -11.48
CA THR A 101 -5.01 -14.74 -11.61
C THR A 101 -5.28 -15.51 -10.32
N LEU A 102 -4.52 -15.26 -9.24
CA LEU A 102 -4.73 -15.93 -7.96
C LEU A 102 -6.06 -15.50 -7.35
N PRO A 103 -6.86 -16.45 -6.86
CA PRO A 103 -8.05 -16.11 -6.07
C PRO A 103 -7.66 -15.38 -4.77
N GLU A 104 -8.54 -14.52 -4.28
CA GLU A 104 -8.27 -13.73 -3.08
C GLU A 104 -8.00 -14.60 -1.84
N ASP A 105 -8.64 -15.76 -1.72
CA ASP A 105 -8.37 -16.66 -0.61
C ASP A 105 -6.94 -17.19 -0.63
N ARG A 106 -6.37 -17.44 -1.81
CA ARG A 106 -4.98 -17.86 -1.94
C ARG A 106 -4.01 -16.72 -1.67
N VAL A 107 -4.34 -15.51 -2.13
CA VAL A 107 -3.56 -14.32 -1.81
C VAL A 107 -3.48 -14.14 -0.30
N ALA A 108 -4.61 -14.24 0.38
CA ALA A 108 -4.67 -14.12 1.84
C ALA A 108 -3.84 -15.21 2.54
N ALA A 109 -3.90 -16.46 2.04
CA ALA A 109 -3.13 -17.56 2.62
C ALA A 109 -1.62 -17.33 2.48
N LEU A 110 -1.17 -16.86 1.32
CA LEU A 110 0.24 -16.55 1.09
C LEU A 110 0.71 -15.39 1.97
N LEU A 111 -0.11 -14.35 2.12
CA LEU A 111 0.20 -13.24 3.03
C LEU A 111 0.35 -13.73 4.47
N ALA A 112 -0.54 -14.61 4.91
CA ALA A 112 -0.48 -15.15 6.27
C ALA A 112 0.83 -15.91 6.52
N LEU A 113 1.32 -16.64 5.53
CA LEU A 113 2.60 -17.35 5.63
C LEU A 113 3.77 -16.38 5.79
N LEU A 114 3.73 -15.24 5.12
CA LEU A 114 4.79 -14.22 5.21
C LEU A 114 4.73 -13.44 6.53
N GLU A 115 3.56 -13.32 7.14
CA GLU A 115 3.38 -12.63 8.41
C GLU A 115 3.82 -13.48 9.60
N THR A 116 3.82 -14.80 9.44
CA THR A 116 4.26 -15.71 10.50
C THR A 116 5.78 -15.63 10.62
N PRO A 117 6.31 -15.20 11.78
CA PRO A 117 7.76 -15.15 11.95
C PRO A 117 8.36 -16.55 11.86
N PRO A 118 9.59 -16.68 11.32
CA PRO A 118 10.26 -17.97 11.30
C PRO A 118 10.49 -18.43 12.73
N SER A 119 10.16 -19.67 12.96
CA SER A 119 10.33 -20.31 14.28
C SER A 119 11.79 -20.65 14.55
#